data_5e9f3bb0671b3284a16c39d2a06ade70
#
_entry.id   5e9f3bb0671b3284a16c39d2a06ade70
#
_cell.length_a   1.000
_cell.length_b   1.000
_cell.length_c   1.000
_cell.angle_alpha   90.00
_cell.angle_beta   90.00
_cell.angle_gamma   90.00
#
_symmetry.space_group_name_H-M   'P 1'
#
loop_
_entity.id
_entity.type
_entity.pdbx_description
1 polymer ?
#
loop_
_entity_poly.entity_id
_entity_poly.type
_entity_poly.pdbx_seq_one_letter_code
_entity_poly.pdbx_strand_id
1 'polypeptide(L)'
;MKKGLFFAAVLCSSGLFAQQYTHQVLIANEGFFDFQTNAIIEPATIGSYNPSTQAYVVVDTLEGQRFSSDVLIDGNTYFVAADTKIYKFDLNSHQELGSITLPGVRNLAIAGNQLIATRGEYIQTFASYLQVFDKNSLQLLAALDTITGPKWASQNIEVINNIAYIAVNNAYEWGNEKGLIGQLDLNTLTYGSEIDLGAEGKNPDNMFVFNNELYTVNNKDWSGASVSKISLNGAVNTQNIANAVTGCGTSALRDDKLVYQISMENTLNEYNLLSMNAVGPVAGISNNFYELAQNPQSGELYTSTTDFFSQGMVHIYDASNTLLNQFSVGVSPGTIVFDIRSSSGLNEIENVLQVYPNPSNGIFRVNGLQPGQTLHIFNAAGQEVLTSNQAEIDLKSFQSGIYFLKSNESCIKLVKN
;
A
#
# COMPACT_ATOMS: atom_id res chain seq x y z
N MET A 1 41.98 -52.58 -9.91
CA MET A 1 40.74 -51.77 -10.17
C MET A 1 40.43 -50.97 -8.92
N LYS A 2 40.79 -49.66 -8.91
CA LYS A 2 40.49 -48.72 -7.80
C LYS A 2 39.17 -48.01 -8.13
N LYS A 3 38.14 -48.23 -7.31
CA LYS A 3 36.84 -47.51 -7.42
C LYS A 3 37.01 -46.15 -6.73
N GLY A 4 37.01 -45.09 -7.50
CA GLY A 4 36.93 -43.74 -6.99
C GLY A 4 35.47 -43.41 -6.57
N LEU A 5 35.31 -43.04 -5.31
CA LEU A 5 34.05 -42.52 -4.79
C LEU A 5 33.99 -41.03 -5.11
N PHE A 6 33.09 -40.62 -5.99
CA PHE A 6 32.76 -39.22 -6.20
C PHE A 6 31.75 -38.78 -5.12
N PHE A 7 32.16 -37.92 -4.21
CA PHE A 7 31.23 -37.18 -3.33
C PHE A 7 30.72 -35.96 -4.08
N ALA A 8 29.48 -36.01 -4.48
CA ALA A 8 28.76 -34.82 -4.95
C ALA A 8 28.36 -33.98 -3.73
N ALA A 9 29.02 -32.84 -3.53
CA ALA A 9 28.62 -31.84 -2.57
C ALA A 9 27.40 -31.12 -3.12
N VAL A 10 26.22 -31.40 -2.57
CA VAL A 10 25.00 -30.61 -2.80
C VAL A 10 25.16 -29.31 -2.03
N LEU A 11 25.53 -28.25 -2.72
CA LEU A 11 25.42 -26.88 -2.22
C LEU A 11 23.92 -26.51 -2.19
N CYS A 12 23.27 -26.68 -1.03
CA CYS A 12 22.02 -26.02 -0.74
C CYS A 12 22.29 -24.51 -0.62
N SER A 13 22.13 -23.78 -1.71
CA SER A 13 21.96 -22.33 -1.65
C SER A 13 20.59 -22.05 -1.05
N SER A 14 20.50 -21.87 0.27
CA SER A 14 19.35 -21.18 0.87
C SER A 14 19.40 -19.75 0.36
N GLY A 15 18.58 -19.43 -0.61
CA GLY A 15 18.34 -18.04 -1.03
C GLY A 15 17.84 -17.29 0.19
N LEU A 16 18.62 -16.35 0.68
CA LEU A 16 18.19 -15.35 1.65
C LEU A 16 17.19 -14.45 0.90
N PHE A 17 15.91 -14.77 0.97
CA PHE A 17 14.87 -13.87 0.55
C PHE A 17 14.78 -12.76 1.60
N ALA A 18 14.97 -11.51 1.16
CA ALA A 18 14.73 -10.35 2.02
C ALA A 18 13.28 -10.41 2.51
N GLN A 19 13.08 -10.41 3.82
CA GLN A 19 11.74 -10.43 4.41
C GLN A 19 11.11 -9.06 4.18
N GLN A 20 9.91 -9.03 3.59
CA GLN A 20 9.12 -7.82 3.47
C GLN A 20 8.44 -7.49 4.80
N TYR A 21 8.32 -6.20 5.09
CA TYR A 21 7.60 -5.70 6.26
C TYR A 21 6.93 -4.36 5.93
N THR A 22 5.86 -4.05 6.64
CA THR A 22 5.22 -2.75 6.58
C THR A 22 5.99 -1.77 7.46
N HIS A 23 6.66 -0.80 6.84
CA HIS A 23 7.44 0.22 7.54
C HIS A 23 6.54 1.27 8.19
N GLN A 24 5.58 1.77 7.42
CA GLN A 24 4.55 2.69 7.86
C GLN A 24 3.28 2.54 7.02
N VAL A 25 2.18 3.07 7.54
CA VAL A 25 0.90 3.17 6.84
C VAL A 25 0.55 4.64 6.74
N LEU A 26 0.42 5.17 5.52
CA LEU A 26 -0.02 6.54 5.33
C LEU A 26 -1.55 6.58 5.29
N ILE A 27 -2.12 7.55 5.96
CA ILE A 27 -3.56 7.76 6.07
C ILE A 27 -3.85 9.20 5.68
N ALA A 28 -4.60 9.40 4.59
CA ALA A 28 -5.12 10.69 4.22
C ALA A 28 -6.43 10.94 4.97
N ASN A 29 -6.45 12.00 5.76
CA ASN A 29 -7.63 12.48 6.42
C ASN A 29 -8.17 13.65 5.60
N GLU A 30 -9.41 13.57 5.16
CA GLU A 30 -10.00 14.57 4.27
C GLU A 30 -10.20 15.93 4.95
N GLY A 31 -10.31 15.92 6.28
CA GLY A 31 -10.65 17.13 7.03
C GLY A 31 -12.15 17.41 7.04
N PHE A 32 -12.51 18.64 7.38
CA PHE A 32 -13.90 19.11 7.38
C PHE A 32 -13.99 20.47 6.69
N PHE A 33 -14.70 20.49 5.58
CA PHE A 33 -15.10 21.70 4.86
C PHE A 33 -16.58 21.95 5.03
N ASP A 34 -16.94 23.13 5.55
CA ASP A 34 -18.33 23.54 5.69
C ASP A 34 -18.82 24.25 4.42
N PHE A 35 -19.63 23.54 3.63
CA PHE A 35 -20.22 24.08 2.39
C PHE A 35 -21.22 25.22 2.62
N GLN A 36 -21.77 25.40 3.83
CA GLN A 36 -22.69 26.49 4.13
C GLN A 36 -21.96 27.80 4.35
N THR A 37 -20.85 27.75 5.08
CA THR A 37 -20.02 28.93 5.38
C THR A 37 -18.87 29.09 4.40
N ASN A 38 -18.64 28.12 3.53
CA ASN A 38 -17.52 28.04 2.60
C ASN A 38 -16.15 28.15 3.33
N ALA A 39 -16.04 27.50 4.47
CA ALA A 39 -14.85 27.55 5.32
C ALA A 39 -14.25 26.15 5.52
N ILE A 40 -12.92 26.08 5.54
CA ILE A 40 -12.19 24.91 6.01
C ILE A 40 -12.21 25.00 7.55
N ILE A 41 -12.90 24.08 8.19
CA ILE A 41 -13.01 24.01 9.66
C ILE A 41 -11.84 23.19 10.22
N GLU A 42 -11.59 22.02 9.60
CA GLU A 42 -10.42 21.18 9.87
C GLU A 42 -9.70 20.90 8.54
N PRO A 43 -8.41 21.22 8.42
CA PRO A 43 -7.68 21.01 7.18
C PRO A 43 -7.48 19.53 6.89
N ALA A 44 -7.34 19.19 5.60
CA ALA A 44 -6.90 17.87 5.21
C ALA A 44 -5.47 17.60 5.71
N THR A 45 -5.20 16.39 6.18
CA THR A 45 -3.89 16.00 6.73
C THR A 45 -3.43 14.64 6.22
N ILE A 46 -2.12 14.41 6.24
CA ILE A 46 -1.53 13.09 6.07
C ILE A 46 -0.99 12.64 7.42
N GLY A 47 -1.41 11.45 7.85
CA GLY A 47 -0.87 10.79 9.02
C GLY A 47 0.01 9.60 8.64
N SER A 48 0.96 9.29 9.50
CA SER A 48 1.79 8.08 9.41
C SER A 48 1.57 7.24 10.67
N TYR A 49 1.20 5.98 10.47
CA TYR A 49 1.12 4.98 11.52
C TYR A 49 2.26 3.99 11.38
N ASN A 50 3.01 3.77 12.46
CA ASN A 50 4.09 2.78 12.50
C ASN A 50 3.58 1.50 13.18
N PRO A 51 3.44 0.36 12.46
CA PRO A 51 2.93 -0.88 13.01
C PRO A 51 3.79 -1.46 14.13
N SER A 52 5.12 -1.26 14.10
CA SER A 52 6.04 -1.80 15.11
C SER A 52 5.92 -1.12 16.46
N THR A 53 5.71 0.20 16.46
CA THR A 53 5.57 1.01 17.68
C THR A 53 4.13 1.32 18.06
N GLN A 54 3.20 1.04 17.15
CA GLN A 54 1.77 1.37 17.22
C GLN A 54 1.51 2.89 17.41
N ALA A 55 2.45 3.74 16.98
CA ALA A 55 2.35 5.17 17.06
C ALA A 55 1.76 5.76 15.78
N TYR A 56 0.80 6.68 15.93
CA TYR A 56 0.26 7.50 14.85
C TYR A 56 0.67 8.95 15.06
N VAL A 57 1.12 9.62 14.01
CA VAL A 57 1.46 11.03 14.00
C VAL A 57 0.96 11.69 12.71
N VAL A 58 0.49 12.93 12.80
CA VAL A 58 0.25 13.77 11.62
C VAL A 58 1.60 14.23 11.10
N VAL A 59 1.90 13.95 9.86
CA VAL A 59 3.21 14.24 9.22
C VAL A 59 3.12 15.42 8.27
N ASP A 60 1.93 15.76 7.77
CA ASP A 60 1.71 16.95 6.96
C ASP A 60 0.28 17.49 7.08
N THR A 61 0.13 18.80 6.83
CA THR A 61 -1.16 19.49 6.76
C THR A 61 -1.29 20.17 5.40
N LEU A 62 -2.35 19.84 4.66
CA LEU A 62 -2.59 20.31 3.30
C LEU A 62 -3.34 21.64 3.33
N GLU A 63 -2.63 22.70 3.68
CA GLU A 63 -3.21 24.02 3.90
C GLU A 63 -3.97 24.55 2.68
N GLY A 64 -5.18 25.05 2.92
CA GLY A 64 -6.05 25.64 1.90
C GLY A 64 -6.73 24.63 0.98
N GLN A 65 -6.59 23.33 1.23
CA GLN A 65 -7.33 22.28 0.51
C GLN A 65 -8.58 21.88 1.31
N ARG A 66 -9.74 21.81 0.63
CA ARG A 66 -11.03 21.46 1.24
C ARG A 66 -11.08 20.01 1.68
N PHE A 67 -10.38 19.12 0.96
CA PHE A 67 -10.30 17.67 1.22
C PHE A 67 -9.09 17.07 0.52
N SER A 68 -8.69 15.87 0.93
CA SER A 68 -7.83 14.97 0.15
C SER A 68 -8.68 13.87 -0.48
N SER A 69 -8.25 13.33 -1.62
CA SER A 69 -9.03 12.34 -2.37
C SER A 69 -8.24 11.08 -2.71
N ASP A 70 -6.91 11.12 -2.68
CA ASP A 70 -6.09 9.95 -2.96
C ASP A 70 -4.66 10.11 -2.44
N VAL A 71 -4.02 8.99 -2.11
CA VAL A 71 -2.58 8.89 -1.79
C VAL A 71 -1.97 7.70 -2.51
N LEU A 72 -0.81 7.91 -3.12
CA LEU A 72 -0.10 6.89 -3.89
C LEU A 72 1.39 6.88 -3.51
N ILE A 73 1.93 5.72 -3.14
CA ILE A 73 3.37 5.54 -2.86
C ILE A 73 4.10 5.04 -4.11
N ASP A 74 5.22 5.66 -4.43
CA ASP A 74 6.12 5.26 -5.52
C ASP A 74 7.59 5.35 -5.10
N GLY A 75 8.20 4.22 -4.84
CA GLY A 75 9.58 4.13 -4.38
C GLY A 75 9.81 4.90 -3.09
N ASN A 76 10.65 5.94 -3.13
CA ASN A 76 10.96 6.80 -1.99
C ASN A 76 10.12 8.08 -1.94
N THR A 77 9.04 8.15 -2.69
CA THR A 77 8.14 9.30 -2.72
C THR A 77 6.69 8.87 -2.56
N TYR A 78 5.84 9.79 -2.17
CA TYR A 78 4.40 9.61 -2.27
C TYR A 78 3.74 10.87 -2.84
N PHE A 79 2.59 10.66 -3.47
CA PHE A 79 1.78 11.71 -4.08
C PHE A 79 0.43 11.77 -3.39
N VAL A 80 -0.08 12.99 -3.23
CA VAL A 80 -1.39 13.23 -2.62
C VAL A 80 -2.23 14.06 -3.57
N ALA A 81 -3.40 13.56 -3.95
CA ALA A 81 -4.42 14.35 -4.61
C ALA A 81 -5.26 15.07 -3.55
N ALA A 82 -5.32 16.38 -3.62
CA ALA A 82 -6.09 17.17 -2.68
C ALA A 82 -6.74 18.37 -3.38
N ASP A 83 -8.05 18.35 -3.48
CA ASP A 83 -8.91 19.44 -3.99
C ASP A 83 -8.38 20.13 -5.27
N THR A 84 -7.40 21.02 -5.11
CA THR A 84 -6.86 21.84 -6.22
C THR A 84 -5.44 21.53 -6.58
N LYS A 85 -4.79 20.56 -5.92
CA LYS A 85 -3.36 20.26 -6.10
C LYS A 85 -3.05 18.77 -6.03
N ILE A 86 -1.98 18.40 -6.72
CA ILE A 86 -1.24 17.17 -6.46
C ILE A 86 0.06 17.56 -5.77
N TYR A 87 0.30 17.03 -4.58
CA TYR A 87 1.54 17.18 -3.85
C TYR A 87 2.44 15.98 -4.06
N LYS A 88 3.75 16.20 -4.05
CA LYS A 88 4.78 15.16 -4.04
C LYS A 88 5.65 15.33 -2.81
N PHE A 89 5.81 14.27 -2.03
CA PHE A 89 6.58 14.24 -0.78
C PHE A 89 7.67 13.18 -0.82
N ASP A 90 8.72 13.39 -0.04
CA ASP A 90 9.68 12.33 0.30
C ASP A 90 9.07 11.38 1.33
N LEU A 91 9.14 10.07 1.08
CA LEU A 91 8.46 9.05 1.88
C LEU A 91 9.07 8.88 3.28
N ASN A 92 10.33 9.29 3.51
CA ASN A 92 11.01 9.11 4.79
C ASN A 92 10.94 10.36 5.67
N SER A 93 11.17 11.53 5.07
CA SER A 93 11.19 12.81 5.79
C SER A 93 9.85 13.52 5.80
N HIS A 94 8.91 13.11 4.95
CA HIS A 94 7.62 13.74 4.67
C HIS A 94 7.75 15.20 4.15
N GLN A 95 8.94 15.59 3.71
CA GLN A 95 9.15 16.92 3.16
C GLN A 95 8.50 17.05 1.78
N GLU A 96 7.77 18.15 1.51
CA GLU A 96 7.26 18.47 0.19
C GLU A 96 8.41 18.68 -0.79
N LEU A 97 8.40 17.93 -1.89
CA LEU A 97 9.37 18.01 -2.99
C LEU A 97 8.85 18.88 -4.15
N GLY A 98 7.56 19.14 -4.19
CA GLY A 98 6.91 19.96 -5.20
C GLY A 98 5.42 19.67 -5.30
N SER A 99 4.72 20.48 -6.10
CA SER A 99 3.28 20.32 -6.32
C SER A 99 2.86 20.76 -7.71
N ILE A 100 1.67 20.28 -8.13
CA ILE A 100 1.00 20.63 -9.38
C ILE A 100 -0.34 21.28 -9.01
N THR A 101 -0.68 22.43 -9.59
CA THR A 101 -2.03 22.98 -9.48
C THR A 101 -2.95 22.26 -10.47
N LEU A 102 -3.92 21.51 -9.96
CA LEU A 102 -4.89 20.76 -10.75
C LEU A 102 -6.25 20.75 -10.05
N PRO A 103 -7.08 21.77 -10.24
CA PRO A 103 -8.40 21.83 -9.60
C PRO A 103 -9.28 20.63 -9.95
N GLY A 104 -9.96 20.07 -8.94
CA GLY A 104 -10.84 18.93 -9.07
C GLY A 104 -10.13 17.60 -9.26
N VAL A 105 -8.85 17.50 -8.89
CA VAL A 105 -8.12 16.21 -8.92
C VAL A 105 -8.80 15.18 -8.02
N ARG A 106 -8.88 13.92 -8.50
CA ARG A 106 -9.53 12.81 -7.80
C ARG A 106 -8.57 11.68 -7.51
N ASN A 107 -8.28 10.84 -8.47
CA ASN A 107 -7.41 9.69 -8.29
C ASN A 107 -6.14 9.80 -9.10
N LEU A 108 -5.11 9.12 -8.62
CA LEU A 108 -3.78 9.08 -9.17
C LEU A 108 -3.39 7.65 -9.53
N ALA A 109 -2.60 7.50 -10.58
CA ALA A 109 -1.90 6.25 -10.88
C ALA A 109 -0.51 6.54 -11.42
N ILE A 110 0.42 5.60 -11.24
CA ILE A 110 1.77 5.70 -11.80
C ILE A 110 2.05 4.53 -12.73
N ALA A 111 2.62 4.87 -13.89
CA ALA A 111 3.16 3.92 -14.85
C ALA A 111 4.52 4.40 -15.36
N GLY A 112 5.58 3.69 -14.98
CA GLY A 112 6.94 4.12 -15.32
C GLY A 112 7.24 5.52 -14.77
N ASN A 113 7.48 6.50 -15.65
CA ASN A 113 7.70 7.90 -15.29
C ASN A 113 6.45 8.77 -15.39
N GLN A 114 5.29 8.19 -15.68
CA GLN A 114 4.05 8.93 -15.86
C GLN A 114 3.22 8.92 -14.58
N LEU A 115 2.74 10.09 -14.16
CA LEU A 115 1.73 10.31 -13.14
C LEU A 115 0.42 10.67 -13.86
N ILE A 116 -0.58 9.83 -13.72
CA ILE A 116 -1.89 9.96 -14.35
C ILE A 116 -2.84 10.49 -13.31
N ALA A 117 -3.67 11.48 -13.66
CA ALA A 117 -4.62 12.09 -12.75
C ALA A 117 -5.99 12.26 -13.39
N THR A 118 -7.02 11.80 -12.70
CA THR A 118 -8.43 12.04 -13.04
C THR A 118 -8.97 13.28 -12.35
N ARG A 119 -10.07 13.81 -12.88
CA ARG A 119 -10.71 15.03 -12.37
C ARG A 119 -12.22 14.91 -12.34
N GLY A 120 -12.83 15.57 -11.36
CA GLY A 120 -14.27 15.73 -11.21
C GLY A 120 -14.61 16.72 -10.11
N GLU A 121 -15.69 17.50 -10.28
CA GLU A 121 -16.12 18.51 -9.32
C GLU A 121 -17.60 18.85 -9.51
N TYR A 122 -18.29 19.20 -8.41
CA TYR A 122 -19.71 19.61 -8.44
C TYR A 122 -19.94 21.03 -8.96
N ILE A 123 -18.99 21.93 -8.64
CA ILE A 123 -19.19 23.37 -8.87
C ILE A 123 -18.66 23.86 -10.20
N GLN A 124 -17.90 23.03 -10.93
CA GLN A 124 -17.34 23.41 -12.22
C GLN A 124 -17.11 22.19 -13.11
N THR A 125 -17.12 22.44 -14.41
CA THR A 125 -16.69 21.50 -15.44
C THR A 125 -15.30 21.84 -15.94
N PHE A 126 -14.61 20.86 -16.52
CA PHE A 126 -13.26 21.01 -17.00
C PHE A 126 -13.17 20.75 -18.50
N ALA A 127 -12.23 21.45 -19.16
CA ALA A 127 -11.89 21.15 -20.55
C ALA A 127 -11.17 19.80 -20.72
N SER A 128 -10.61 19.25 -19.62
CA SER A 128 -9.94 17.96 -19.56
C SER A 128 -10.23 17.28 -18.23
N TYR A 129 -10.68 16.02 -18.27
CA TYR A 129 -10.92 15.19 -17.09
C TYR A 129 -9.81 14.16 -16.84
N LEU A 130 -8.79 14.10 -17.72
CA LEU A 130 -7.67 13.19 -17.62
C LEU A 130 -6.38 13.90 -18.03
N GLN A 131 -5.40 13.95 -17.15
CA GLN A 131 -4.10 14.54 -17.43
C GLN A 131 -2.96 13.59 -17.05
N VAL A 132 -1.84 13.71 -17.77
CA VAL A 132 -0.63 12.92 -17.54
C VAL A 132 0.54 13.86 -17.35
N PHE A 133 1.32 13.62 -16.31
CA PHE A 133 2.51 14.40 -15.95
C PHE A 133 3.74 13.48 -15.90
N ASP A 134 4.92 14.04 -16.07
CA ASP A 134 6.15 13.36 -15.66
C ASP A 134 6.26 13.39 -14.13
N LYS A 135 6.31 12.23 -13.49
CA LYS A 135 6.26 12.11 -12.03
C LYS A 135 7.50 12.69 -11.33
N ASN A 136 8.62 12.85 -12.05
CA ASN A 136 9.87 13.37 -11.48
C ASN A 136 9.92 14.89 -11.55
N SER A 137 9.68 15.45 -12.72
CA SER A 137 9.74 16.89 -12.98
C SER A 137 8.42 17.61 -12.73
N LEU A 138 7.31 16.88 -12.56
CA LEU A 138 5.95 17.39 -12.43
C LEU A 138 5.45 18.19 -13.65
N GLN A 139 6.10 18.03 -14.80
CA GLN A 139 5.73 18.69 -16.05
C GLN A 139 4.55 17.98 -16.71
N LEU A 140 3.62 18.77 -17.25
CA LEU A 140 2.49 18.24 -18.02
C LEU A 140 2.99 17.57 -19.31
N LEU A 141 2.64 16.31 -19.53
CA LEU A 141 2.92 15.55 -20.75
C LEU A 141 1.72 15.58 -21.70
N ALA A 142 0.50 15.39 -21.16
CA ALA A 142 -0.73 15.45 -21.93
C ALA A 142 -1.91 15.92 -21.09
N ALA A 143 -2.77 16.74 -21.68
CA ALA A 143 -4.09 17.06 -21.17
C ALA A 143 -5.10 16.56 -22.21
N LEU A 144 -5.80 15.44 -21.89
CA LEU A 144 -6.80 14.84 -22.77
C LEU A 144 -8.10 15.65 -22.61
N ASP A 145 -8.45 16.41 -23.64
CA ASP A 145 -9.67 17.21 -23.64
C ASP A 145 -10.93 16.33 -23.83
N THR A 146 -12.09 16.92 -23.72
CA THR A 146 -13.37 16.19 -23.82
C THR A 146 -13.71 15.68 -25.24
N ILE A 147 -12.83 15.88 -26.22
CA ILE A 147 -12.92 15.36 -27.58
C ILE A 147 -11.93 14.20 -27.77
N THR A 148 -10.72 14.35 -27.26
CA THR A 148 -9.61 13.40 -27.40
C THR A 148 -9.40 12.54 -26.15
N GLY A 149 -10.15 12.76 -25.08
CA GLY A 149 -10.14 12.05 -23.81
C GLY A 149 -11.54 11.80 -23.29
N PRO A 150 -11.70 11.48 -21.99
CA PRO A 150 -12.99 11.26 -21.38
C PRO A 150 -13.84 12.54 -21.42
N LYS A 151 -15.07 12.39 -21.92
CA LYS A 151 -16.02 13.50 -22.01
C LYS A 151 -16.56 13.95 -20.66
N TRP A 152 -16.50 13.07 -19.66
CA TRP A 152 -17.17 13.21 -18.38
C TRP A 152 -16.17 13.13 -17.22
N ALA A 153 -16.61 13.57 -16.04
CA ALA A 153 -15.84 13.41 -14.80
C ALA A 153 -15.43 11.95 -14.61
N SER A 154 -14.19 11.78 -14.18
CA SER A 154 -13.52 10.48 -14.06
C SER A 154 -12.99 10.29 -12.65
N GLN A 155 -12.93 9.02 -12.22
CA GLN A 155 -12.57 8.59 -10.87
C GLN A 155 -11.38 7.66 -10.89
N ASN A 156 -11.50 6.46 -10.39
CA ASN A 156 -10.44 5.48 -10.18
C ASN A 156 -9.68 5.11 -11.47
N ILE A 157 -8.41 4.74 -11.33
CA ILE A 157 -7.49 4.38 -12.41
C ILE A 157 -6.78 3.08 -12.06
N GLU A 158 -6.79 2.13 -13.00
CA GLU A 158 -5.95 0.93 -12.92
C GLU A 158 -5.05 0.82 -14.15
N VAL A 159 -3.83 0.33 -13.97
CA VAL A 159 -2.87 0.18 -15.08
C VAL A 159 -2.55 -1.29 -15.30
N ILE A 160 -2.84 -1.78 -16.51
CA ILE A 160 -2.51 -3.15 -16.94
C ILE A 160 -1.84 -3.09 -18.32
N ASN A 161 -0.70 -3.76 -18.46
CA ASN A 161 0.00 -3.89 -19.75
C ASN A 161 0.20 -2.56 -20.50
N ASN A 162 0.58 -1.52 -19.76
CA ASN A 162 0.82 -0.17 -20.31
C ASN A 162 -0.43 0.53 -20.89
N ILE A 163 -1.61 0.08 -20.51
CA ILE A 163 -2.89 0.75 -20.73
C ILE A 163 -3.41 1.21 -19.36
N ALA A 164 -3.73 2.49 -19.22
CA ALA A 164 -4.50 2.97 -18.08
C ALA A 164 -6.00 2.82 -18.38
N TYR A 165 -6.69 2.16 -17.49
CA TYR A 165 -8.14 2.00 -17.49
C TYR A 165 -8.71 3.02 -16.51
N ILE A 166 -9.67 3.81 -16.96
CA ILE A 166 -10.21 4.95 -16.23
C ILE A 166 -11.70 4.77 -16.02
N ALA A 167 -12.16 4.78 -14.78
CA ALA A 167 -13.57 4.82 -14.45
C ALA A 167 -14.14 6.20 -14.81
N VAL A 168 -15.00 6.26 -15.83
CA VAL A 168 -15.70 7.48 -16.28
C VAL A 168 -17.12 7.40 -15.78
N ASN A 169 -17.38 8.03 -14.64
CA ASN A 169 -18.62 7.87 -13.89
C ASN A 169 -19.55 9.08 -13.91
N ASN A 170 -19.03 10.29 -14.15
CA ASN A 170 -19.79 11.55 -14.07
C ASN A 170 -20.60 11.69 -12.77
N ALA A 171 -20.02 11.24 -11.64
CA ALA A 171 -20.72 11.17 -10.35
C ALA A 171 -21.18 12.52 -9.79
N TYR A 172 -20.70 13.62 -10.37
CA TYR A 172 -20.97 14.98 -9.93
C TYR A 172 -22.19 15.63 -10.62
N GLU A 173 -22.86 14.92 -11.52
CA GLU A 173 -24.05 15.38 -12.23
C GLU A 173 -25.19 14.38 -12.03
N TRP A 174 -26.02 14.62 -11.02
CA TRP A 174 -27.10 13.74 -10.59
C TRP A 174 -28.11 13.47 -11.72
N GLY A 175 -28.41 12.19 -11.95
CA GLY A 175 -29.25 11.71 -13.01
C GLY A 175 -28.59 11.63 -14.39
N ASN A 176 -27.29 11.95 -14.47
CA ASN A 176 -26.48 11.82 -15.68
C ASN A 176 -25.22 10.97 -15.45
N GLU A 177 -25.25 10.12 -14.44
CA GLU A 177 -24.17 9.18 -14.13
C GLU A 177 -23.86 8.29 -15.33
N LYS A 178 -22.58 8.05 -15.57
CA LYS A 178 -22.06 7.21 -16.65
C LYS A 178 -21.54 5.89 -16.08
N GLY A 179 -21.47 4.89 -16.95
CA GLY A 179 -20.89 3.59 -16.65
C GLY A 179 -19.91 3.20 -17.74
N LEU A 180 -18.76 3.88 -17.80
CA LEU A 180 -17.79 3.68 -18.87
C LEU A 180 -16.41 3.42 -18.29
N ILE A 181 -15.62 2.60 -18.99
CA ILE A 181 -14.18 2.43 -18.73
C ILE A 181 -13.41 2.96 -19.93
N GLY A 182 -12.73 4.08 -19.72
CA GLY A 182 -11.83 4.67 -20.70
C GLY A 182 -10.51 3.91 -20.78
N GLN A 183 -9.83 3.98 -21.91
CA GLN A 183 -8.56 3.31 -22.15
C GLN A 183 -7.55 4.32 -22.70
N LEU A 184 -6.47 4.55 -21.96
CA LEU A 184 -5.35 5.39 -22.37
C LEU A 184 -4.11 4.53 -22.65
N ASP A 185 -3.64 4.51 -23.88
CA ASP A 185 -2.34 3.91 -24.23
C ASP A 185 -1.22 4.82 -23.70
N LEU A 186 -0.45 4.31 -22.77
CA LEU A 186 0.61 5.06 -22.08
C LEU A 186 1.90 5.21 -22.92
N ASN A 187 2.06 4.49 -24.02
CA ASN A 187 3.18 4.71 -24.93
C ASN A 187 2.95 5.91 -25.86
N THR A 188 1.70 6.09 -26.29
CA THR A 188 1.33 7.11 -27.27
C THR A 188 0.58 8.29 -26.66
N LEU A 189 0.11 8.16 -25.41
CA LEU A 189 -0.81 9.06 -24.72
C LEU A 189 -2.08 9.32 -25.52
N THR A 190 -2.56 8.27 -26.20
CA THR A 190 -3.79 8.31 -27.00
C THR A 190 -4.92 7.61 -26.27
N TYR A 191 -6.02 8.32 -26.07
CA TYR A 191 -7.23 7.77 -25.49
C TYR A 191 -8.04 7.01 -26.56
N GLY A 192 -8.38 5.77 -26.25
CA GLY A 192 -9.08 4.88 -27.15
C GLY A 192 -10.59 4.88 -26.99
N SER A 193 -11.23 3.80 -27.43
CA SER A 193 -12.65 3.58 -27.21
C SER A 193 -12.96 3.30 -25.76
N GLU A 194 -14.13 3.77 -25.28
CA GLU A 194 -14.65 3.45 -23.96
C GLU A 194 -15.42 2.13 -23.97
N ILE A 195 -15.32 1.35 -22.90
CA ILE A 195 -16.08 0.13 -22.68
C ILE A 195 -17.33 0.51 -21.90
N ASP A 196 -18.51 0.27 -22.47
CA ASP A 196 -19.79 0.52 -21.81
C ASP A 196 -20.16 -0.62 -20.87
N LEU A 197 -20.35 -0.30 -19.57
CA LEU A 197 -20.72 -1.27 -18.54
C LEU A 197 -22.23 -1.62 -18.55
N GLY A 198 -23.00 -0.96 -19.38
CA GLY A 198 -24.44 -1.13 -19.51
C GLY A 198 -25.26 -0.41 -18.44
N ALA A 199 -26.58 -0.55 -18.50
CA ALA A 199 -27.50 0.18 -17.63
C ALA A 199 -27.30 -0.08 -16.14
N GLU A 200 -26.86 -1.28 -15.78
CA GLU A 200 -26.60 -1.70 -14.39
C GLU A 200 -25.20 -1.31 -13.91
N GLY A 201 -24.29 -0.94 -14.79
CA GLY A 201 -22.91 -0.59 -14.48
C GLY A 201 -22.64 0.91 -14.32
N LYS A 202 -23.68 1.71 -14.06
CA LYS A 202 -23.54 3.16 -13.86
C LYS A 202 -22.73 3.50 -12.61
N ASN A 203 -22.02 4.61 -12.68
CA ASN A 203 -21.27 5.20 -11.58
C ASN A 203 -20.24 4.24 -10.99
N PRO A 204 -19.28 3.70 -11.81
CA PRO A 204 -18.14 2.94 -11.30
C PRO A 204 -17.30 3.87 -10.42
N ASP A 205 -17.24 3.55 -9.14
CA ASP A 205 -16.57 4.39 -8.14
C ASP A 205 -15.21 3.78 -7.78
N ASN A 206 -15.20 2.51 -7.36
CA ASN A 206 -13.98 1.78 -7.08
C ASN A 206 -13.67 0.75 -8.18
N MET A 207 -12.38 0.60 -8.52
CA MET A 207 -11.93 -0.34 -9.54
C MET A 207 -10.74 -1.15 -9.01
N PHE A 208 -10.69 -2.44 -9.37
CA PHE A 208 -9.68 -3.38 -8.90
C PHE A 208 -9.20 -4.27 -10.04
N VAL A 209 -7.96 -4.72 -9.95
CA VAL A 209 -7.41 -5.76 -10.82
C VAL A 209 -7.35 -7.09 -10.06
N PHE A 210 -8.01 -8.10 -10.57
CA PHE A 210 -7.94 -9.45 -10.04
C PHE A 210 -7.87 -10.47 -11.18
N ASN A 211 -6.89 -11.39 -11.14
CA ASN A 211 -6.66 -12.39 -12.19
C ASN A 211 -6.57 -11.81 -13.60
N ASN A 212 -5.90 -10.67 -13.77
CA ASN A 212 -5.73 -9.96 -15.03
C ASN A 212 -7.06 -9.52 -15.70
N GLU A 213 -8.08 -9.30 -14.89
CA GLU A 213 -9.37 -8.70 -15.27
C GLU A 213 -9.65 -7.50 -14.38
N LEU A 214 -10.45 -6.57 -14.89
CA LEU A 214 -10.90 -5.42 -14.11
C LEU A 214 -12.24 -5.72 -13.46
N TYR A 215 -12.43 -5.20 -12.26
CA TYR A 215 -13.70 -5.23 -11.55
C TYR A 215 -14.02 -3.83 -11.03
N THR A 216 -15.29 -3.44 -11.11
CA THR A 216 -15.76 -2.17 -10.55
C THR A 216 -16.90 -2.41 -9.57
N VAL A 217 -16.92 -1.61 -8.49
CA VAL A 217 -18.11 -1.42 -7.67
C VAL A 217 -18.84 -0.19 -8.21
N ASN A 218 -20.09 -0.36 -8.59
CA ASN A 218 -20.89 0.70 -9.22
C ASN A 218 -21.97 1.15 -8.25
N ASN A 219 -22.00 2.43 -7.93
CA ASN A 219 -23.01 3.05 -7.05
C ASN A 219 -24.32 3.39 -7.76
N LYS A 220 -24.38 3.13 -9.05
CA LYS A 220 -25.52 3.38 -9.93
C LYS A 220 -25.99 4.85 -9.83
N ASP A 221 -27.20 5.05 -9.39
CA ASP A 221 -27.83 6.35 -9.16
C ASP A 221 -28.07 6.60 -7.66
N TRP A 222 -27.18 6.05 -6.81
CA TRP A 222 -27.26 6.10 -5.35
C TRP A 222 -28.46 5.35 -4.74
N SER A 223 -29.22 4.59 -5.56
CA SER A 223 -30.35 3.77 -5.12
C SER A 223 -30.11 2.27 -5.23
N GLY A 224 -28.93 1.87 -5.68
CA GLY A 224 -28.53 0.47 -5.86
C GLY A 224 -27.04 0.32 -5.99
N ALA A 225 -26.58 -0.93 -6.02
CA ALA A 225 -25.18 -1.25 -6.28
C ALA A 225 -25.07 -2.45 -7.21
N SER A 226 -23.95 -2.53 -7.94
CA SER A 226 -23.57 -3.66 -8.77
C SER A 226 -22.07 -3.85 -8.82
N VAL A 227 -21.62 -5.02 -9.29
CA VAL A 227 -20.23 -5.28 -9.63
C VAL A 227 -20.15 -5.59 -11.11
N SER A 228 -19.27 -4.91 -11.82
CA SER A 228 -18.94 -5.26 -13.21
C SER A 228 -17.58 -5.95 -13.26
N LYS A 229 -17.52 -7.05 -14.01
CA LYS A 229 -16.30 -7.72 -14.42
C LYS A 229 -16.02 -7.36 -15.88
N ILE A 230 -14.83 -6.86 -16.16
CA ILE A 230 -14.40 -6.40 -17.48
C ILE A 230 -13.16 -7.16 -17.90
N SER A 231 -13.28 -7.95 -18.97
CA SER A 231 -12.12 -8.59 -19.58
C SER A 231 -11.33 -7.61 -20.45
N LEU A 232 -10.01 -7.79 -20.58
CA LEU A 232 -9.17 -6.89 -21.37
C LEU A 232 -9.50 -6.85 -22.87
N ASN A 233 -10.31 -7.79 -23.36
CA ASN A 233 -10.87 -7.77 -24.72
C ASN A 233 -12.19 -6.97 -24.85
N GLY A 234 -12.62 -6.32 -23.76
CA GLY A 234 -13.84 -5.48 -23.71
C GLY A 234 -15.14 -6.22 -23.38
N ALA A 235 -15.11 -7.53 -23.09
CA ALA A 235 -16.31 -8.24 -22.64
C ALA A 235 -16.68 -7.80 -21.21
N VAL A 236 -17.97 -7.53 -20.99
CA VAL A 236 -18.51 -7.04 -19.71
C VAL A 236 -19.55 -8.01 -19.14
N ASN A 237 -19.46 -8.27 -17.85
CA ASN A 237 -20.49 -8.96 -17.07
C ASN A 237 -20.81 -8.17 -15.81
N THR A 238 -21.97 -7.54 -15.76
CA THR A 238 -22.43 -6.74 -14.61
C THR A 238 -23.52 -7.48 -13.84
N GLN A 239 -23.36 -7.58 -12.52
CA GLN A 239 -24.30 -8.24 -11.62
C GLN A 239 -24.73 -7.29 -10.51
N ASN A 240 -26.04 -7.16 -10.31
CA ASN A 240 -26.60 -6.36 -9.22
C ASN A 240 -26.34 -7.01 -7.86
N ILE A 241 -26.04 -6.19 -6.86
CA ILE A 241 -26.07 -6.59 -5.46
C ILE A 241 -27.47 -6.26 -4.92
N ALA A 242 -28.24 -7.30 -4.61
CA ALA A 242 -29.62 -7.13 -4.15
C ALA A 242 -29.67 -6.36 -2.82
N ASN A 243 -30.57 -5.38 -2.74
CA ASN A 243 -30.83 -4.58 -1.53
C ASN A 243 -29.60 -3.85 -0.96
N ALA A 244 -28.62 -3.53 -1.80
CA ALA A 244 -27.42 -2.84 -1.38
C ALA A 244 -27.36 -1.44 -2.01
N VAL A 245 -26.91 -0.48 -1.21
CA VAL A 245 -26.44 0.84 -1.64
C VAL A 245 -25.07 1.03 -1.02
N THR A 246 -24.04 1.26 -1.82
CA THR A 246 -22.66 1.33 -1.33
C THR A 246 -22.19 2.76 -1.03
N GLY A 247 -23.07 3.75 -1.16
CA GLY A 247 -22.75 5.14 -0.85
C GLY A 247 -21.60 5.67 -1.69
N CYS A 248 -20.46 5.95 -1.06
CA CYS A 248 -19.24 6.40 -1.76
C CYS A 248 -18.38 5.24 -2.28
N GLY A 249 -18.94 4.02 -2.41
CA GLY A 249 -18.24 2.88 -2.99
C GLY A 249 -17.22 2.22 -2.08
N THR A 250 -17.31 2.43 -0.76
CA THR A 250 -16.39 1.84 0.22
C THR A 250 -16.24 0.35 0.02
N SER A 251 -15.11 -0.05 -0.52
CA SER A 251 -14.83 -1.44 -0.90
C SER A 251 -13.33 -1.66 -1.08
N ALA A 252 -12.88 -2.90 -0.88
CA ALA A 252 -11.50 -3.29 -1.11
C ALA A 252 -11.41 -4.72 -1.63
N LEU A 253 -10.38 -5.01 -2.40
CA LEU A 253 -9.97 -6.37 -2.68
C LEU A 253 -9.33 -6.94 -1.41
N ARG A 254 -9.86 -8.09 -0.93
CA ARG A 254 -9.30 -8.84 0.20
C ARG A 254 -9.07 -10.26 -0.22
N ASP A 255 -7.80 -10.62 -0.45
CA ASP A 255 -7.37 -11.88 -1.03
C ASP A 255 -8.02 -12.11 -2.41
N ASP A 256 -8.98 -13.05 -2.52
CA ASP A 256 -9.70 -13.38 -3.76
C ASP A 256 -11.16 -12.89 -3.78
N LYS A 257 -11.52 -12.04 -2.81
CA LYS A 257 -12.88 -11.53 -2.64
C LYS A 257 -12.89 -10.01 -2.63
N LEU A 258 -14.02 -9.46 -2.99
CA LEU A 258 -14.32 -8.06 -2.74
C LEU A 258 -15.03 -7.96 -1.39
N VAL A 259 -14.54 -7.11 -0.48
CA VAL A 259 -15.28 -6.67 0.69
C VAL A 259 -15.87 -5.30 0.43
N TYR A 260 -17.12 -5.06 0.85
CA TYR A 260 -17.80 -3.80 0.61
C TYR A 260 -18.74 -3.43 1.76
N GLN A 261 -18.90 -2.13 1.96
CA GLN A 261 -19.79 -1.58 2.97
C GLN A 261 -21.16 -1.24 2.34
N ILE A 262 -22.24 -1.70 2.96
CA ILE A 262 -23.58 -1.18 2.65
C ILE A 262 -23.75 0.12 3.44
N SER A 263 -24.10 1.18 2.73
CA SER A 263 -24.27 2.51 3.30
C SER A 263 -25.27 2.51 4.45
N MET A 264 -24.94 3.17 5.55
CA MET A 264 -25.75 3.30 6.76
C MET A 264 -25.97 1.98 7.54
N GLU A 265 -25.32 0.89 7.16
CA GLU A 265 -25.37 -0.37 7.90
C GLU A 265 -24.06 -0.60 8.66
N ASN A 266 -24.15 -1.36 9.75
CA ASN A 266 -22.96 -1.78 10.52
C ASN A 266 -22.48 -3.16 10.10
N THR A 267 -22.56 -3.46 8.80
CA THR A 267 -22.27 -4.78 8.27
C THR A 267 -21.34 -4.66 7.07
N LEU A 268 -20.12 -5.16 7.22
CA LEU A 268 -19.23 -5.39 6.08
C LEU A 268 -19.67 -6.67 5.37
N ASN A 269 -19.70 -6.65 4.04
CA ASN A 269 -20.16 -7.75 3.22
C ASN A 269 -19.07 -8.27 2.29
N GLU A 270 -19.16 -9.53 1.89
CA GLU A 270 -18.28 -10.16 0.90
C GLU A 270 -19.01 -10.38 -0.43
N TYR A 271 -18.25 -10.24 -1.52
CA TYR A 271 -18.67 -10.60 -2.88
C TYR A 271 -17.61 -11.50 -3.50
N ASN A 272 -18.03 -12.63 -4.07
CA ASN A 272 -17.13 -13.55 -4.75
C ASN A 272 -16.93 -13.11 -6.20
N LEU A 273 -15.70 -12.73 -6.56
CA LEU A 273 -15.36 -12.22 -7.89
C LEU A 273 -15.36 -13.31 -8.97
N LEU A 274 -15.11 -14.56 -8.61
CA LEU A 274 -15.08 -15.66 -9.59
C LEU A 274 -16.50 -16.09 -10.00
N SER A 275 -17.39 -16.23 -9.03
CA SER A 275 -18.78 -16.62 -9.28
C SER A 275 -19.72 -15.43 -9.53
N MET A 276 -19.23 -14.20 -9.38
CA MET A 276 -19.98 -12.95 -9.57
C MET A 276 -21.27 -12.90 -8.76
N ASN A 277 -21.18 -13.15 -7.44
CA ASN A 277 -22.34 -13.07 -6.54
C ASN A 277 -21.97 -12.62 -5.14
N ALA A 278 -22.90 -11.96 -4.47
CA ALA A 278 -22.79 -11.61 -3.06
C ALA A 278 -22.76 -12.88 -2.20
N VAL A 279 -21.86 -12.92 -1.22
CA VAL A 279 -21.71 -14.03 -0.25
C VAL A 279 -22.51 -13.72 1.01
N GLY A 280 -22.47 -12.47 1.47
CA GLY A 280 -23.15 -12.02 2.68
C GLY A 280 -22.21 -11.37 3.69
N PRO A 281 -22.66 -11.22 4.94
CA PRO A 281 -21.89 -10.51 5.97
C PRO A 281 -20.58 -11.19 6.34
N VAL A 282 -19.54 -10.37 6.55
CA VAL A 282 -18.28 -10.79 7.14
C VAL A 282 -18.48 -11.00 8.65
N ALA A 283 -18.28 -12.22 9.11
CA ALA A 283 -18.40 -12.52 10.54
C ALA A 283 -17.29 -11.86 11.35
N GLY A 284 -17.62 -11.36 12.55
CA GLY A 284 -16.64 -10.76 13.47
C GLY A 284 -16.30 -9.29 13.22
N ILE A 285 -16.75 -8.72 12.11
CA ILE A 285 -16.55 -7.30 11.79
C ILE A 285 -17.91 -6.62 11.74
N SER A 286 -18.11 -5.62 12.59
CA SER A 286 -19.38 -4.88 12.66
C SER A 286 -19.12 -3.42 12.97
N ASN A 287 -19.21 -2.59 11.94
CA ASN A 287 -19.16 -1.14 12.02
C ASN A 287 -19.61 -0.53 10.68
N ASN A 288 -19.90 0.77 10.67
CA ASN A 288 -20.11 1.51 9.43
C ASN A 288 -18.77 2.10 8.98
N PHE A 289 -18.11 1.42 8.06
CA PHE A 289 -16.77 1.82 7.60
C PHE A 289 -16.85 2.86 6.49
N TYR A 290 -15.84 3.72 6.48
CA TYR A 290 -15.65 4.76 5.47
C TYR A 290 -14.60 4.36 4.45
N GLU A 291 -13.47 3.77 4.90
CA GLU A 291 -12.41 3.27 4.04
C GLU A 291 -12.02 1.83 4.42
N LEU A 292 -11.58 1.08 3.45
CA LEU A 292 -11.12 -0.31 3.57
C LEU A 292 -9.84 -0.50 2.77
N ALA A 293 -8.79 -1.06 3.38
CA ALA A 293 -7.55 -1.40 2.70
C ALA A 293 -6.93 -2.67 3.28
N GLN A 294 -6.59 -3.66 2.44
CA GLN A 294 -5.83 -4.82 2.89
C GLN A 294 -4.34 -4.55 2.79
N ASN A 295 -3.61 -4.79 3.87
CA ASN A 295 -2.16 -4.79 3.85
C ASN A 295 -1.64 -5.96 3.00
N PRO A 296 -0.97 -5.71 1.86
CA PRO A 296 -0.56 -6.78 0.95
C PRO A 296 0.54 -7.69 1.51
N GLN A 297 1.23 -7.24 2.58
CA GLN A 297 2.30 -8.02 3.21
C GLN A 297 1.78 -8.90 4.34
N SER A 298 0.90 -8.38 5.22
CA SER A 298 0.44 -9.11 6.41
C SER A 298 -0.96 -9.74 6.24
N GLY A 299 -1.73 -9.31 5.22
CA GLY A 299 -3.13 -9.71 5.01
C GLY A 299 -4.11 -9.07 6.00
N GLU A 300 -3.64 -8.20 6.89
CA GLU A 300 -4.48 -7.44 7.82
C GLU A 300 -5.41 -6.49 7.07
N LEU A 301 -6.65 -6.38 7.51
CA LEU A 301 -7.61 -5.42 6.99
C LEU A 301 -7.60 -4.17 7.87
N TYR A 302 -7.19 -3.06 7.27
CA TYR A 302 -7.31 -1.72 7.85
C TYR A 302 -8.64 -1.12 7.41
N THR A 303 -9.39 -0.58 8.36
CA THR A 303 -10.68 0.05 8.10
C THR A 303 -10.76 1.37 8.82
N SER A 304 -11.51 2.32 8.30
CA SER A 304 -11.74 3.57 9.00
C SER A 304 -13.21 3.81 9.29
N THR A 305 -13.48 4.64 10.32
CA THR A 305 -14.81 5.14 10.64
C THR A 305 -14.78 6.65 10.84
N THR A 306 -15.85 7.34 10.50
CA THR A 306 -16.00 8.79 10.62
C THR A 306 -17.44 9.18 10.87
N ASP A 307 -17.63 10.32 11.53
CA ASP A 307 -18.88 11.08 11.56
C ASP A 307 -18.82 12.33 10.66
N PHE A 308 -17.70 12.51 9.91
CA PHE A 308 -17.37 13.64 9.04
C PHE A 308 -17.10 14.99 9.74
N PHE A 309 -17.15 15.06 11.05
CA PHE A 309 -17.03 16.31 11.80
C PHE A 309 -15.96 16.26 12.89
N SER A 310 -15.70 15.08 13.45
CA SER A 310 -14.72 14.87 14.50
C SER A 310 -13.63 13.88 14.05
N GLN A 311 -12.64 13.69 14.91
CA GLN A 311 -11.57 12.72 14.66
C GLN A 311 -12.13 11.33 14.39
N GLY A 312 -11.69 10.72 13.29
CA GLY A 312 -12.02 9.35 12.92
C GLY A 312 -11.19 8.32 13.69
N MET A 313 -11.51 7.06 13.43
CA MET A 313 -10.80 5.91 13.99
C MET A 313 -10.33 4.99 12.87
N VAL A 314 -9.15 4.41 13.02
CA VAL A 314 -8.71 3.26 12.23
C VAL A 314 -8.76 2.02 13.08
N HIS A 315 -9.27 0.92 12.51
CA HIS A 315 -9.33 -0.41 13.13
C HIS A 315 -8.52 -1.38 12.27
N ILE A 316 -7.76 -2.25 12.90
CA ILE A 316 -6.92 -3.26 12.24
C ILE A 316 -7.44 -4.63 12.64
N TYR A 317 -7.82 -5.43 11.66
CA TYR A 317 -8.29 -6.81 11.84
C TYR A 317 -7.33 -7.80 11.21
N ASP A 318 -7.14 -8.95 11.86
CA ASP A 318 -6.39 -10.07 11.30
C ASP A 318 -7.18 -10.82 10.20
N ALA A 319 -6.56 -11.84 9.62
CA ALA A 319 -7.20 -12.68 8.60
C ALA A 319 -8.43 -13.46 9.15
N SER A 320 -8.53 -13.62 10.47
CA SER A 320 -9.67 -14.26 11.17
C SER A 320 -10.76 -13.27 11.57
N ASN A 321 -10.64 -11.99 11.17
CA ASN A 321 -11.54 -10.90 11.54
C ASN A 321 -11.51 -10.53 13.03
N THR A 322 -10.41 -10.85 13.74
CA THR A 322 -10.20 -10.43 15.12
C THR A 322 -9.60 -9.03 15.14
N LEU A 323 -10.16 -8.11 15.91
CA LEU A 323 -9.60 -6.78 16.11
C LEU A 323 -8.25 -6.87 16.82
N LEU A 324 -7.19 -6.45 16.15
CA LEU A 324 -5.83 -6.41 16.68
C LEU A 324 -5.51 -5.09 17.38
N ASN A 325 -5.90 -3.98 16.73
CA ASN A 325 -5.65 -2.63 17.23
C ASN A 325 -6.68 -1.64 16.71
N GLN A 326 -6.80 -0.52 17.40
CA GLN A 326 -7.54 0.65 16.95
C GLN A 326 -6.92 1.93 17.51
N PHE A 327 -6.96 3.01 16.74
CA PHE A 327 -6.39 4.29 17.14
C PHE A 327 -7.11 5.46 16.47
N SER A 328 -7.08 6.62 17.13
CA SER A 328 -7.66 7.85 16.61
C SER A 328 -6.76 8.48 15.55
N VAL A 329 -7.36 9.06 14.52
CA VAL A 329 -6.71 9.72 13.38
C VAL A 329 -7.32 11.10 13.14
N GLY A 330 -7.05 11.75 12.00
CA GLY A 330 -7.70 13.00 11.62
C GLY A 330 -9.18 12.83 11.26
N VAL A 331 -9.82 13.92 10.82
CA VAL A 331 -11.22 13.93 10.42
C VAL A 331 -11.37 13.27 9.04
N SER A 332 -12.35 12.37 8.88
CA SER A 332 -12.67 11.65 7.64
C SER A 332 -11.46 10.94 7.01
N PRO A 333 -10.94 9.87 7.65
CA PRO A 333 -9.81 9.09 7.10
C PRO A 333 -10.26 8.28 5.88
N GLY A 334 -10.04 8.83 4.67
CA GLY A 334 -10.61 8.38 3.39
C GLY A 334 -9.67 7.61 2.48
N THR A 335 -8.37 7.52 2.79
CA THR A 335 -7.42 6.70 2.00
C THR A 335 -6.34 6.13 2.91
N ILE A 336 -6.04 4.82 2.75
CA ILE A 336 -5.03 4.10 3.53
C ILE A 336 -4.09 3.38 2.57
N VAL A 337 -2.78 3.67 2.63
CA VAL A 337 -1.77 3.02 1.79
C VAL A 337 -0.57 2.55 2.60
N PHE A 338 0.11 1.51 2.12
CA PHE A 338 1.15 0.78 2.85
C PHE A 338 2.53 0.98 2.24
N ASP A 339 3.48 1.45 3.04
CA ASP A 339 4.91 1.48 2.72
C ASP A 339 5.52 0.12 3.03
N ILE A 340 5.60 -0.74 2.02
CA ILE A 340 6.18 -2.07 2.14
C ILE A 340 7.65 -2.02 1.75
N ARG A 341 8.52 -2.43 2.67
CA ARG A 341 9.96 -2.47 2.46
C ARG A 341 10.51 -3.87 2.60
N SER A 342 11.62 -4.11 1.94
CA SER A 342 12.40 -5.33 2.14
C SER A 342 13.46 -5.07 3.20
N SER A 343 13.52 -5.89 4.24
CA SER A 343 14.68 -5.90 5.12
C SER A 343 15.86 -6.36 4.28
N SER A 344 16.91 -5.55 4.14
CA SER A 344 18.19 -6.04 3.68
C SER A 344 18.63 -7.09 4.70
N GLY A 345 18.56 -8.37 4.35
CA GLY A 345 18.66 -9.51 5.27
C GLY A 345 19.98 -9.68 6.02
N LEU A 346 20.33 -8.69 6.80
CA LEU A 346 21.12 -8.79 7.99
C LEU A 346 20.14 -8.47 9.14
N ASN A 347 19.41 -9.48 9.61
CA ASN A 347 18.86 -9.41 10.94
C ASN A 347 20.05 -9.22 11.89
N GLU A 348 20.31 -8.00 12.33
CA GLU A 348 20.97 -7.79 13.61
C GLU A 348 19.99 -8.32 14.66
N ILE A 349 20.11 -9.61 14.94
CA ILE A 349 19.48 -10.21 16.11
C ILE A 349 20.10 -9.49 17.30
N GLU A 350 19.32 -8.79 18.09
CA GLU A 350 19.72 -8.11 19.33
C GLU A 350 20.18 -9.07 20.46
N ASN A 351 20.73 -10.21 20.11
CA ASN A 351 21.54 -11.05 20.98
C ASN A 351 22.99 -11.04 20.49
N VAL A 352 23.54 -9.83 20.32
CA VAL A 352 24.93 -9.66 19.89
C VAL A 352 25.84 -10.15 21.00
N LEU A 353 26.46 -11.32 20.77
CA LEU A 353 27.61 -11.72 21.57
C LEU A 353 28.64 -10.59 21.50
N GLN A 354 29.00 -10.02 22.64
CA GLN A 354 30.06 -9.03 22.75
C GLN A 354 31.33 -9.70 23.21
N VAL A 355 32.46 -9.43 22.55
CA VAL A 355 33.73 -10.01 22.90
C VAL A 355 34.72 -8.94 23.27
N TYR A 356 35.27 -9.05 24.47
CA TYR A 356 36.25 -8.10 25.00
C TYR A 356 37.30 -8.81 25.90
N PRO A 357 38.53 -8.26 26.03
CA PRO A 357 39.07 -7.23 25.13
C PRO A 357 39.31 -7.77 23.71
N ASN A 358 39.13 -6.93 22.69
CA ASN A 358 39.42 -7.25 21.32
C ASN A 358 39.99 -6.01 20.63
N PRO A 359 41.31 -5.93 20.35
CA PRO A 359 42.35 -6.98 20.42
C PRO A 359 42.71 -7.47 21.84
N SER A 360 43.26 -8.71 21.92
CA SER A 360 43.65 -9.35 23.16
C SER A 360 45.00 -10.10 23.03
N ASN A 361 45.69 -10.30 24.14
CA ASN A 361 46.87 -11.17 24.22
C ASN A 361 46.53 -12.67 24.37
N GLY A 362 45.30 -13.06 23.93
CA GLY A 362 44.86 -14.45 23.84
C GLY A 362 43.73 -14.85 24.76
N ILE A 363 43.30 -14.01 25.70
CA ILE A 363 42.07 -14.25 26.49
C ILE A 363 40.97 -13.31 26.01
N PHE A 364 39.81 -13.86 25.64
CA PHE A 364 38.62 -13.15 25.23
C PHE A 364 37.44 -13.53 26.10
N ARG A 365 36.66 -12.57 26.53
CA ARG A 365 35.42 -12.81 27.28
C ARG A 365 34.22 -12.53 26.37
N VAL A 366 33.29 -13.46 26.34
CA VAL A 366 32.07 -13.42 25.55
C VAL A 366 30.94 -13.10 26.47
N ASN A 367 30.30 -11.93 26.25
CA ASN A 367 29.09 -11.53 26.93
C ASN A 367 27.87 -11.85 26.05
N GLY A 368 26.74 -12.24 26.67
CA GLY A 368 25.52 -12.62 25.94
C GLY A 368 25.41 -14.09 25.57
N LEU A 369 26.39 -14.96 25.98
CA LEU A 369 26.33 -16.40 25.76
C LEU A 369 25.15 -17.02 26.51
N GLN A 370 24.29 -17.73 25.80
CA GLN A 370 23.12 -18.40 26.39
C GLN A 370 23.49 -19.78 26.96
N PRO A 371 22.78 -20.28 27.98
CA PRO A 371 22.99 -21.62 28.51
C PRO A 371 22.82 -22.69 27.39
N GLY A 372 23.86 -23.53 27.21
CA GLY A 372 23.87 -24.61 26.19
C GLY A 372 24.33 -24.16 24.80
N GLN A 373 24.63 -22.90 24.58
CA GLN A 373 25.17 -22.40 23.31
C GLN A 373 26.65 -22.80 23.17
N THR A 374 27.04 -23.27 21.98
CA THR A 374 28.40 -23.66 21.62
C THR A 374 29.04 -22.58 20.73
N LEU A 375 30.26 -22.21 21.05
CA LEU A 375 31.12 -21.30 20.31
C LEU A 375 32.14 -22.07 19.52
N HIS A 376 32.29 -21.79 18.25
CA HIS A 376 33.28 -22.38 17.33
C HIS A 376 34.26 -21.31 16.90
N ILE A 377 35.56 -21.55 17.10
CA ILE A 377 36.61 -20.60 16.75
C ILE A 377 37.39 -21.11 15.55
N PHE A 378 37.49 -20.29 14.53
CA PHE A 378 38.16 -20.58 13.26
C PHE A 378 39.38 -19.67 13.09
N ASN A 379 40.44 -20.19 12.48
CA ASN A 379 41.55 -19.36 12.02
C ASN A 379 41.22 -18.65 10.71
N ALA A 380 42.11 -17.76 10.22
CA ALA A 380 41.95 -17.03 9.00
C ALA A 380 41.82 -17.90 7.72
N ALA A 381 42.25 -19.15 7.77
CA ALA A 381 42.11 -20.13 6.69
C ALA A 381 40.76 -20.88 6.73
N GLY A 382 39.89 -20.56 7.70
CA GLY A 382 38.56 -21.19 7.87
C GLY A 382 38.63 -22.58 8.55
N GLN A 383 39.74 -22.95 9.13
CA GLN A 383 39.86 -24.21 9.89
C GLN A 383 39.39 -23.97 11.33
N GLU A 384 38.56 -24.84 11.87
CA GLU A 384 38.15 -24.82 13.27
C GLU A 384 39.33 -25.19 14.19
N VAL A 385 39.66 -24.33 15.12
CA VAL A 385 40.81 -24.48 16.03
C VAL A 385 40.40 -24.68 17.47
N LEU A 386 39.18 -24.30 17.86
CA LEU A 386 38.66 -24.47 19.21
C LEU A 386 37.15 -24.50 19.21
N THR A 387 36.55 -25.33 20.08
CA THR A 387 35.13 -25.32 20.41
C THR A 387 34.99 -25.10 21.91
N SER A 388 34.08 -24.24 22.35
CA SER A 388 33.87 -23.94 23.76
C SER A 388 32.37 -23.62 24.02
N ASN A 389 31.90 -23.97 25.21
CA ASN A 389 30.65 -23.55 25.79
C ASN A 389 30.82 -22.59 26.98
N GLN A 390 32.05 -22.09 27.16
CA GLN A 390 32.41 -21.17 28.23
C GLN A 390 32.45 -19.72 27.73
N ALA A 391 32.09 -18.78 28.60
CA ALA A 391 32.16 -17.37 28.31
C ALA A 391 33.61 -16.81 28.24
N GLU A 392 34.61 -17.60 28.59
CA GLU A 392 36.02 -17.25 28.45
C GLU A 392 36.68 -18.14 27.41
N ILE A 393 37.29 -17.52 26.40
CA ILE A 393 38.00 -18.19 25.31
C ILE A 393 39.49 -17.96 25.48
N ASP A 394 40.25 -19.04 25.67
CA ASP A 394 41.71 -18.99 25.78
C ASP A 394 42.41 -19.43 24.47
N LEU A 395 42.99 -18.46 23.79
CA LEU A 395 43.77 -18.65 22.58
C LEU A 395 45.27 -18.42 22.82
N LYS A 396 45.76 -18.38 24.07
CA LYS A 396 47.18 -18.08 24.36
C LYS A 396 48.15 -19.02 23.66
N SER A 397 47.81 -20.30 23.53
CA SER A 397 48.65 -21.32 22.87
C SER A 397 48.62 -21.24 21.34
N PHE A 398 47.74 -20.42 20.75
CA PHE A 398 47.63 -20.28 19.31
C PHE A 398 48.51 -19.11 18.82
N GLN A 399 48.80 -19.04 17.52
CA GLN A 399 49.58 -17.95 16.92
C GLN A 399 48.87 -16.62 16.99
N SER A 400 49.63 -15.51 17.02
CA SER A 400 49.06 -14.17 16.84
C SER A 400 48.44 -14.05 15.47
N GLY A 401 47.26 -13.36 15.38
CA GLY A 401 46.56 -13.24 14.12
C GLY A 401 45.04 -13.00 14.28
N ILE A 402 44.33 -13.19 13.17
CA ILE A 402 42.88 -13.03 13.10
C ILE A 402 42.20 -14.40 13.26
N TYR A 403 41.22 -14.45 14.13
CA TYR A 403 40.33 -15.58 14.33
C TYR A 403 38.89 -15.14 14.14
N PHE A 404 37.97 -16.07 13.93
CA PHE A 404 36.53 -15.84 13.83
C PHE A 404 35.83 -16.74 14.84
N LEU A 405 35.12 -16.10 15.78
CA LEU A 405 34.20 -16.79 16.68
C LEU A 405 32.87 -16.88 16.01
N LYS A 406 32.34 -18.09 15.87
CA LYS A 406 31.00 -18.36 15.34
C LYS A 406 30.12 -19.03 16.38
N SER A 407 28.89 -18.62 16.45
CA SER A 407 27.77 -19.32 17.07
C SER A 407 26.68 -19.52 15.99
N ASN A 408 25.57 -20.16 16.33
CA ASN A 408 24.49 -20.41 15.36
C ASN A 408 24.03 -19.15 14.61
N GLU A 409 24.11 -17.96 15.22
CA GLU A 409 23.54 -16.71 14.74
C GLU A 409 24.55 -15.55 14.63
N SER A 410 25.80 -15.72 15.10
CA SER A 410 26.77 -14.63 15.16
C SER A 410 28.13 -15.05 14.62
N CYS A 411 28.83 -14.12 13.96
CA CYS A 411 30.24 -14.28 13.56
C CYS A 411 31.02 -13.03 13.96
N ILE A 412 31.96 -13.17 14.91
CA ILE A 412 32.74 -12.08 15.47
C ILE A 412 34.23 -12.28 15.15
N LYS A 413 34.85 -11.23 14.61
CA LYS A 413 36.30 -11.18 14.37
C LYS A 413 37.03 -10.97 15.69
N LEU A 414 37.97 -11.87 16.01
CA LEU A 414 38.91 -11.78 17.15
C LEU A 414 40.27 -11.38 16.61
N VAL A 415 40.94 -10.45 17.29
CA VAL A 415 42.32 -10.07 16.97
C VAL A 415 43.22 -10.45 18.15
N LYS A 416 44.10 -11.44 17.93
CA LYS A 416 45.09 -11.83 18.92
C LYS A 416 46.44 -11.17 18.59
N ASN A 417 46.97 -10.42 19.54
CA ASN A 417 48.31 -9.80 19.48
C ASN A 417 49.42 -10.83 19.71
#